data_beb009133c62a9102f508901c1c18c89
#
_entry.id   beb009133c62a9102f508901c1c18c89
#
_cell.length_a   1.000
_cell.length_b   1.000
_cell.length_c   1.000
_cell.angle_alpha   90.00
_cell.angle_beta   90.00
_cell.angle_gamma   90.00
#
_symmetry.space_group_name_H-M   'P 1'
#
loop_
_entity.id
_entity.type
_entity.pdbx_description
1 polymer ?
#
loop_
_entity_poly.entity_id
_entity_poly.type
_entity_poly.pdbx_seq_one_letter_code
_entity_poly.pdbx_strand_id
1 'polypeptide(L)'
;MGVTSENVAEKYGITRDQQDAMAIRSHSRAAAAQASGRFKDEIVPVPTKVKDADGELHEVVIDQDDGIRPSISMASLAKLPAVFKKGGSTTPGNASQVSDGAAA
;
A
#
# COMPACT_ATOMS: atom_id res chain seq x y z
N MET A 1 -10.03 11.63 -3.10
CA MET A 1 -10.31 10.20 -2.69
C MET A 1 -10.39 10.04 -1.17
N GLY A 2 -9.49 10.63 -0.37
CA GLY A 2 -9.48 10.46 1.09
C GLY A 2 -10.74 10.97 1.80
N VAL A 3 -11.28 12.11 1.38
CA VAL A 3 -12.57 12.63 1.92
C VAL A 3 -13.73 11.68 1.56
N THR A 4 -13.71 11.12 0.35
CA THR A 4 -14.69 10.10 -0.06
C THR A 4 -14.60 8.85 0.83
N SER A 5 -13.40 8.39 1.15
CA SER A 5 -13.16 7.27 2.06
C SER A 5 -13.78 7.54 3.45
N GLU A 6 -13.56 8.74 4.01
CA GLU A 6 -14.14 9.14 5.31
C GLU A 6 -15.66 9.19 5.25
N ASN A 7 -16.24 9.74 4.17
CA ASN A 7 -17.69 9.79 3.99
C ASN A 7 -18.31 8.39 3.91
N VAL A 8 -17.66 7.44 3.21
CA VAL A 8 -18.11 6.05 3.13
C VAL A 8 -18.02 5.37 4.50
N ALA A 9 -16.89 5.54 5.21
CA ALA A 9 -16.71 4.98 6.53
C ALA A 9 -17.79 5.47 7.51
N GLU A 10 -18.07 6.77 7.51
CA GLU A 10 -19.12 7.36 8.34
C GLU A 10 -20.52 6.85 7.97
N LYS A 11 -20.85 6.84 6.67
CA LYS A 11 -22.16 6.40 6.19
C LYS A 11 -22.48 4.95 6.54
N TYR A 12 -21.47 4.07 6.49
CA TYR A 12 -21.66 2.63 6.70
C TYR A 12 -21.16 2.14 8.07
N GLY A 13 -20.72 3.04 8.95
CA GLY A 13 -20.24 2.70 10.29
C GLY A 13 -18.97 1.82 10.28
N ILE A 14 -18.09 2.01 9.31
CA ILE A 14 -16.84 1.25 9.22
C ILE A 14 -15.81 1.87 10.17
N THR A 15 -15.37 1.09 11.15
CA THR A 15 -14.43 1.56 12.16
C THR A 15 -12.98 1.58 11.66
N ARG A 16 -12.13 2.34 12.35
CA ARG A 16 -10.68 2.35 12.13
C ARG A 16 -10.09 0.95 12.26
N ASP A 17 -10.48 0.20 13.28
CA ASP A 17 -9.97 -1.15 13.53
C ASP A 17 -10.32 -2.12 12.40
N GLN A 18 -11.52 -2.02 11.84
CA GLN A 18 -11.92 -2.82 10.68
C GLN A 18 -11.07 -2.50 9.45
N GLN A 19 -10.77 -1.23 9.22
CA GLN A 19 -9.93 -0.78 8.10
C GLN A 19 -8.48 -1.24 8.28
N ASP A 20 -7.93 -1.10 9.46
CA ASP A 20 -6.57 -1.54 9.79
C ASP A 20 -6.43 -3.07 9.69
N ALA A 21 -7.42 -3.83 10.17
CA ALA A 21 -7.46 -5.28 10.03
C ALA A 21 -7.53 -5.72 8.55
N MET A 22 -8.28 -5.00 7.73
CA MET A 22 -8.32 -5.25 6.28
C MET A 22 -6.96 -4.97 5.64
N ALA A 23 -6.28 -3.88 6.01
CA ALA A 23 -4.95 -3.53 5.50
C ALA A 23 -3.93 -4.63 5.83
N ILE A 24 -3.89 -5.11 7.08
CA ILE A 24 -3.00 -6.20 7.49
C ILE A 24 -3.25 -7.46 6.67
N ARG A 25 -4.51 -7.85 6.54
CA ARG A 25 -4.89 -9.03 5.75
C ARG A 25 -4.47 -8.89 4.29
N SER A 26 -4.64 -7.71 3.70
CA SER A 26 -4.23 -7.41 2.33
C SER A 26 -2.72 -7.54 2.15
N HIS A 27 -1.92 -6.87 2.99
CA HIS A 27 -0.46 -6.96 2.95
C HIS A 27 0.05 -8.39 3.17
N SER A 28 -0.53 -9.12 4.12
CA SER A 28 -0.16 -10.51 4.42
C SER A 28 -0.42 -11.44 3.22
N ARG A 29 -1.57 -11.30 2.58
CA ARG A 29 -1.91 -12.08 1.38
C ARG A 29 -1.02 -11.73 0.19
N ALA A 30 -0.76 -10.45 -0.02
CA ALA A 30 0.12 -9.98 -1.09
C ALA A 30 1.56 -10.47 -0.88
N ALA A 31 2.08 -10.42 0.35
CA ALA A 31 3.40 -10.93 0.68
C ALA A 31 3.51 -12.45 0.44
N ALA A 32 2.49 -13.22 0.83
CA ALA A 32 2.45 -14.66 0.57
C ALA A 32 2.38 -14.97 -0.93
N ALA A 33 1.59 -14.22 -1.69
CA ALA A 33 1.48 -14.36 -3.14
C ALA A 33 2.82 -14.02 -3.84
N GLN A 34 3.48 -12.95 -3.42
CA GLN A 34 4.80 -12.56 -3.94
C GLN A 34 5.84 -13.63 -3.63
N ALA A 35 5.92 -14.12 -2.39
CA ALA A 35 6.86 -15.15 -1.96
C ALA A 35 6.65 -16.49 -2.70
N SER A 36 5.40 -16.84 -3.02
CA SER A 36 5.06 -18.05 -3.78
C SER A 36 5.22 -17.91 -5.30
N GLY A 37 5.66 -16.73 -5.79
CA GLY A 37 5.91 -16.47 -7.20
C GLY A 37 4.66 -16.26 -8.06
N ARG A 38 3.48 -16.04 -7.47
CA ARG A 38 2.22 -15.87 -8.21
C ARG A 38 2.23 -14.67 -9.17
N PHE A 39 3.00 -13.62 -8.84
CA PHE A 39 3.07 -12.42 -9.66
C PHE A 39 4.15 -12.47 -10.75
N LYS A 40 5.02 -13.49 -10.75
CA LYS A 40 6.14 -13.59 -11.68
C LYS A 40 5.73 -13.59 -13.15
N ASP A 41 4.64 -14.25 -13.47
CA ASP A 41 4.15 -14.36 -14.86
C ASP A 41 3.38 -13.12 -15.32
N GLU A 42 2.99 -12.27 -14.39
CA GLU A 42 2.21 -11.05 -14.66
C GLU A 42 3.10 -9.81 -14.79
N ILE A 43 4.25 -9.79 -14.08
CA ILE A 43 5.14 -8.64 -14.02
C ILE A 43 6.15 -8.70 -15.16
N VAL A 44 6.18 -7.64 -15.97
CA VAL A 44 7.22 -7.44 -16.99
C VAL A 44 8.40 -6.72 -16.33
N PRO A 45 9.61 -7.32 -16.28
CA PRO A 45 10.79 -6.65 -15.74
C PRO A 45 11.15 -5.39 -16.51
N VAL A 46 11.38 -4.28 -15.81
CA VAL A 46 11.71 -2.99 -16.41
C VAL A 46 13.13 -2.59 -16.01
N PRO A 47 14.10 -2.62 -16.95
CA PRO A 47 15.41 -2.04 -16.72
C PRO A 47 15.32 -0.52 -16.67
N THR A 48 15.86 0.08 -15.61
CA THR A 48 15.83 1.53 -15.39
C THR A 48 17.04 2.00 -14.60
N LYS A 49 17.14 3.31 -14.39
CA LYS A 49 18.16 3.93 -13.56
C LYS A 49 17.53 4.62 -12.38
N VAL A 50 18.00 4.32 -11.19
CA VAL A 50 17.54 4.90 -9.93
C VAL A 50 18.69 5.68 -9.29
N LYS A 51 18.37 6.87 -8.76
CA LYS A 51 19.31 7.64 -7.94
C LYS A 51 19.37 7.08 -6.53
N ASP A 52 20.58 6.86 -6.05
CA ASP A 52 20.80 6.54 -4.64
C ASP A 52 20.76 7.80 -3.73
N ALA A 53 21.04 7.60 -2.44
CA ALA A 53 21.08 8.68 -1.46
C ALA A 53 22.16 9.73 -1.75
N ASP A 54 23.22 9.37 -2.48
CA ASP A 54 24.34 10.25 -2.87
C ASP A 54 24.08 10.95 -4.21
N GLY A 55 22.95 10.64 -4.87
CA GLY A 55 22.55 11.20 -6.16
C GLY A 55 23.19 10.50 -7.36
N GLU A 56 23.89 9.40 -7.16
CA GLU A 56 24.47 8.57 -8.20
C GLU A 56 23.39 7.70 -8.87
N LEU A 57 23.50 7.55 -10.21
CA LEU A 57 22.58 6.74 -11.00
C LEU A 57 23.09 5.29 -11.07
N HIS A 58 22.27 4.37 -10.59
CA HIS A 58 22.52 2.93 -10.69
C HIS A 58 21.52 2.27 -11.63
N GLU A 59 22.00 1.38 -12.47
CA GLU A 59 21.15 0.51 -13.29
C GLU A 59 20.52 -0.57 -12.42
N VAL A 60 19.19 -0.66 -12.49
CA VAL A 60 18.41 -1.66 -11.75
C VAL A 60 17.34 -2.25 -12.67
N VAL A 61 16.89 -3.46 -12.35
CA VAL A 61 15.75 -4.09 -12.98
C VAL A 61 14.62 -4.13 -11.93
N ILE A 62 13.52 -3.46 -12.22
CA ILE A 62 12.32 -3.49 -11.38
C ILE A 62 11.46 -4.65 -11.85
N ASP A 63 11.32 -5.66 -11.02
CA ASP A 63 10.65 -6.93 -11.32
C ASP A 63 9.65 -7.38 -10.24
N GLN A 64 9.38 -6.52 -9.24
CA GLN A 64 8.41 -6.79 -8.19
C GLN A 64 7.82 -5.51 -7.62
N ASP A 65 6.63 -5.62 -7.02
CA ASP A 65 6.00 -4.53 -6.30
C ASP A 65 6.74 -4.23 -4.99
N ASP A 66 6.95 -2.95 -4.69
CA ASP A 66 7.65 -2.49 -3.49
C ASP A 66 6.71 -1.98 -2.37
N GLY A 67 5.42 -1.84 -2.66
CA GLY A 67 4.41 -1.34 -1.73
C GLY A 67 3.98 -2.32 -0.64
N ILE A 68 4.36 -3.60 -0.75
CA ILE A 68 3.97 -4.64 0.20
C ILE A 68 4.77 -4.51 1.50
N ARG A 69 4.08 -4.51 2.64
CA ARG A 69 4.67 -4.40 3.98
C ARG A 69 4.36 -5.65 4.82
N PRO A 70 5.16 -6.72 4.73
CA PRO A 70 4.87 -7.99 5.40
C PRO A 70 4.90 -7.90 6.94
N SER A 71 5.63 -6.93 7.49
CA SER A 71 5.77 -6.71 8.94
C SER A 71 4.72 -5.77 9.55
N ILE A 72 3.70 -5.37 8.80
CA ILE A 72 2.64 -4.49 9.29
C ILE A 72 1.84 -5.15 10.42
N SER A 73 1.50 -4.39 11.45
CA SER A 73 0.75 -4.88 12.61
C SER A 73 -0.29 -3.86 13.08
N MET A 74 -1.28 -4.31 13.87
CA MET A 74 -2.27 -3.40 14.48
C MET A 74 -1.59 -2.30 15.31
N ALA A 75 -0.56 -2.65 16.08
CA ALA A 75 0.18 -1.69 16.90
C ALA A 75 0.91 -0.64 16.05
N SER A 76 1.46 -1.01 14.89
CA SER A 76 2.11 -0.06 13.98
C SER A 76 1.10 0.84 13.29
N LEU A 77 -0.05 0.31 12.86
CA LEU A 77 -1.11 1.08 12.23
C LEU A 77 -1.81 2.03 13.18
N ALA A 78 -2.05 1.62 14.43
CA ALA A 78 -2.70 2.45 15.44
C ALA A 78 -1.97 3.78 15.71
N LYS A 79 -0.65 3.82 15.50
CA LYS A 79 0.18 5.03 15.66
C LYS A 79 0.02 6.04 14.52
N LEU A 80 -0.54 5.64 13.38
CA LEU A 80 -0.67 6.52 12.23
C LEU A 80 -1.88 7.46 12.39
N PRO A 81 -1.70 8.76 12.15
CA PRO A 81 -2.81 9.72 12.23
C PRO A 81 -3.74 9.61 11.03
N ALA A 82 -5.02 9.91 11.25
CA ALA A 82 -5.94 10.18 10.16
C ALA A 82 -5.57 11.52 9.49
N VAL A 83 -5.49 11.52 8.16
CA VAL A 83 -4.91 12.66 7.41
C VAL A 83 -5.94 13.51 6.66
N PHE A 84 -7.17 13.02 6.48
CA PHE A 84 -8.19 13.70 5.70
C PHE A 84 -9.32 14.32 6.55
N LYS A 85 -9.51 13.85 7.77
CA LYS A 85 -10.54 14.33 8.70
C LYS A 85 -10.02 14.23 10.13
N LYS A 86 -10.17 15.27 10.92
CA LYS A 86 -9.86 15.24 12.37
C LYS A 86 -10.75 14.19 13.05
N GLY A 87 -10.13 13.24 13.75
CA GLY A 87 -10.83 12.10 14.33
C GLY A 87 -11.36 11.09 13.31
N GLY A 88 -10.88 11.15 12.07
CA GLY A 88 -11.22 10.21 11.01
C GLY A 88 -10.52 8.86 11.14
N SER A 89 -10.66 8.03 10.12
CA SER A 89 -10.22 6.63 10.12
C SER A 89 -9.23 6.28 9.01
N THR A 90 -9.16 7.11 7.95
CA THR A 90 -8.25 6.86 6.82
C THR A 90 -6.85 7.38 7.11
N THR A 91 -5.88 6.49 7.05
CA THR A 91 -4.46 6.76 7.34
C THR A 91 -3.56 6.35 6.17
N PRO A 92 -2.29 6.75 6.13
CA PRO A 92 -1.34 6.25 5.14
C PRO A 92 -1.16 4.72 5.16
N GLY A 93 -1.47 4.05 6.27
CA GLY A 93 -1.33 2.60 6.44
C GLY A 93 -2.53 1.79 5.96
N ASN A 94 -3.71 2.38 5.86
CA ASN A 94 -4.93 1.70 5.40
C ASN A 94 -5.50 2.27 4.10
N ALA A 95 -4.88 3.30 3.53
CA ALA A 95 -5.22 3.83 2.22
C ALA A 95 -4.49 3.09 1.11
N SER A 96 -5.09 3.08 -0.10
CA SER A 96 -4.41 2.62 -1.30
C SER A 96 -3.33 3.60 -1.74
N GLN A 97 -2.22 3.10 -2.23
CA GLN A 97 -1.24 3.95 -2.91
C GLN A 97 -1.79 4.46 -4.25
N VAL A 98 -1.27 5.59 -4.71
CA VAL A 98 -1.54 6.10 -6.05
C VAL A 98 -0.60 5.38 -7.02
N SER A 99 -1.17 4.74 -8.06
CA SER A 99 -0.39 4.01 -9.06
C SER A 99 -0.85 4.41 -10.45
N ASP A 100 0.11 4.51 -11.37
CA ASP A 100 -0.19 4.67 -12.79
C ASP A 100 -0.78 3.39 -13.36
N GLY A 101 -1.58 3.52 -14.40
CA GLY A 101 -2.20 2.36 -15.05
C GLY A 101 -2.52 2.65 -16.50
N ALA A 102 -2.50 1.61 -17.30
CA ALA A 102 -2.94 1.63 -18.68
C ALA A 102 -3.66 0.33 -19.02
N ALA A 103 -4.71 0.43 -19.83
CA ALA A 103 -5.45 -0.72 -20.32
C ALA A 103 -5.89 -0.45 -21.77
N ALA A 104 -5.89 -1.49 -22.60
CA ALA A 104 -6.29 -1.43 -24.00
C ALA A 104 -7.23 -2.61 -24.36
#